data_13f8f31de4e8828b01f819800f0737bd
#
_entry.id   13f8f31de4e8828b01f819800f0737bd
#
_cell.length_a   1.000
_cell.length_b   1.000
_cell.length_c   1.000
_cell.angle_alpha   90.00
_cell.angle_beta   90.00
_cell.angle_gamma   90.00
#
_symmetry.space_group_name_H-M   'P 1'
#
loop_
_entity.id
_entity.type
_entity.pdbx_description
1 polymer ?
#
loop_
_entity_poly.entity_id
_entity_poly.type
_entity_poly.pdbx_seq_one_letter_code
_entity_poly.pdbx_strand_id
1 'polypeptide(L)'
;MNKLKEENTALTIDKDNLTKANAKLTEKNKALTTEKENLTIDLSNAKSQVIQAKEEKDKLEQKYAPYKKLEKLYEVFLEVKGCLGFVFVEKTHSAMDLIASVLSDSKYYLESLYNKASQELSDKGEKLTKLFDLLFEYVKDNKFERLKEPSVYDSTCKRLYPEQNTSNKMQRVVLIGYTYDKKTTYYTIVDMGS
;
A
#
# COMPACT_ATOMS: atom_id res chain seq x y z
N MET A 1 36.95 10.84 -81.92
CA MET A 1 37.52 11.86 -81.01
C MET A 1 36.45 12.58 -80.17
N ASN A 2 35.26 12.87 -80.64
CA ASN A 2 34.21 13.54 -79.85
C ASN A 2 33.65 12.71 -78.68
N LYS A 3 33.41 11.42 -78.85
CA LYS A 3 32.81 10.49 -77.81
C LYS A 3 33.69 10.46 -76.54
N LEU A 4 34.99 10.29 -76.67
CA LEU A 4 35.93 10.28 -75.51
C LEU A 4 35.99 11.63 -74.78
N LYS A 5 35.77 12.72 -75.45
CA LYS A 5 35.74 14.05 -74.88
C LYS A 5 34.43 14.25 -74.05
N GLU A 6 33.31 13.78 -74.55
CA GLU A 6 32.02 13.76 -73.84
C GLU A 6 32.03 12.90 -72.63
N GLU A 7 32.57 11.67 -72.73
CA GLU A 7 32.75 10.76 -71.58
C GLU A 7 33.66 11.33 -70.50
N ASN A 8 34.77 11.99 -70.88
CA ASN A 8 35.66 12.64 -69.92
C ASN A 8 34.96 13.82 -69.16
N THR A 9 34.14 14.58 -69.91
CA THR A 9 33.37 15.67 -69.31
C THR A 9 32.34 15.17 -68.31
N ALA A 10 31.62 14.11 -68.68
CA ALA A 10 30.65 13.45 -67.77
C ALA A 10 31.34 12.90 -66.50
N LEU A 11 32.45 12.16 -66.67
CA LEU A 11 33.25 11.69 -65.51
C LEU A 11 33.76 12.77 -64.60
N THR A 12 34.13 13.92 -65.16
CA THR A 12 34.55 15.08 -64.36
C THR A 12 33.38 15.63 -63.51
N ILE A 13 32.19 15.76 -64.11
CA ILE A 13 30.97 16.20 -63.41
C ILE A 13 30.61 15.21 -62.28
N ASP A 14 30.64 13.91 -62.56
CA ASP A 14 30.36 12.89 -61.57
C ASP A 14 31.38 12.91 -60.41
N LYS A 15 32.64 13.07 -60.72
CA LYS A 15 33.69 13.23 -59.68
C LYS A 15 33.42 14.43 -58.79
N ASP A 16 33.05 15.57 -59.34
CA ASP A 16 32.74 16.79 -58.60
C ASP A 16 31.48 16.60 -57.71
N ASN A 17 30.44 15.93 -58.24
CA ASN A 17 29.24 15.61 -57.49
C ASN A 17 29.54 14.66 -56.32
N LEU A 18 30.33 13.63 -56.57
CA LEU A 18 30.77 12.69 -55.52
C LEU A 18 31.61 13.36 -54.45
N THR A 19 32.51 14.27 -54.87
CA THR A 19 33.34 15.03 -53.91
C THR A 19 32.46 15.90 -53.01
N LYS A 20 31.46 16.61 -53.56
CA LYS A 20 30.50 17.40 -52.78
C LYS A 20 29.63 16.54 -51.86
N ALA A 21 29.18 15.37 -52.34
CA ALA A 21 28.42 14.44 -51.54
C ALA A 21 29.25 13.89 -50.35
N ASN A 22 30.49 13.52 -50.58
CA ASN A 22 31.42 13.07 -49.54
C ASN A 22 31.68 14.17 -48.48
N ALA A 23 31.88 15.43 -48.90
CA ALA A 23 32.03 16.51 -47.95
C ALA A 23 30.79 16.67 -47.06
N LYS A 24 29.57 16.63 -47.62
CA LYS A 24 28.32 16.70 -46.85
C LYS A 24 28.16 15.51 -45.89
N LEU A 25 28.52 14.31 -46.34
CA LEU A 25 28.47 13.11 -45.48
C LEU A 25 29.48 13.20 -44.33
N THR A 26 30.66 13.74 -44.57
CA THR A 26 31.67 13.96 -43.53
C THR A 26 31.18 14.93 -42.46
N GLU A 27 30.55 16.06 -42.87
CA GLU A 27 29.95 17.00 -41.93
C GLU A 27 28.82 16.38 -41.13
N LYS A 28 27.92 15.63 -41.80
CA LYS A 28 26.84 14.91 -41.13
C LYS A 28 27.39 13.90 -40.12
N ASN A 29 28.39 13.11 -40.48
CA ASN A 29 28.99 12.14 -39.57
C ASN A 29 29.61 12.83 -38.36
N LYS A 30 30.28 13.97 -38.53
CA LYS A 30 30.81 14.75 -37.41
C LYS A 30 29.70 15.25 -36.48
N ALA A 31 28.62 15.79 -37.03
CA ALA A 31 27.45 16.24 -36.23
C ALA A 31 26.83 15.09 -35.46
N LEU A 32 26.59 13.95 -36.11
CA LEU A 32 26.02 12.75 -35.45
C LEU A 32 26.94 12.20 -34.37
N THR A 33 28.24 12.25 -34.54
CA THR A 33 29.19 11.82 -33.50
C THR A 33 29.08 12.72 -32.29
N THR A 34 29.01 14.03 -32.45
CA THR A 34 28.84 14.98 -31.33
C THR A 34 27.49 14.77 -30.63
N GLU A 35 26.42 14.60 -31.40
CA GLU A 35 25.10 14.33 -30.84
C GLU A 35 25.08 13.03 -30.04
N LYS A 36 25.68 11.93 -30.53
CA LYS A 36 25.85 10.67 -29.82
C LYS A 36 26.62 10.85 -28.52
N GLU A 37 27.71 11.61 -28.50
CA GLU A 37 28.48 11.90 -27.31
C GLU A 37 27.62 12.66 -26.27
N ASN A 38 26.90 13.69 -26.67
CA ASN A 38 26.01 14.45 -25.80
C ASN A 38 24.90 13.54 -25.19
N LEU A 39 24.23 12.77 -26.05
CA LEU A 39 23.19 11.83 -25.58
C LEU A 39 23.75 10.76 -24.62
N THR A 40 25.00 10.34 -24.79
CA THR A 40 25.65 9.40 -23.88
C THR A 40 25.88 10.05 -22.51
N ILE A 41 26.28 11.30 -22.47
CA ILE A 41 26.46 12.07 -21.22
C ILE A 41 25.11 12.27 -20.54
N ASP A 42 24.09 12.69 -21.30
CA ASP A 42 22.74 12.91 -20.75
C ASP A 42 22.14 11.63 -20.17
N LEU A 43 22.32 10.51 -20.87
CA LEU A 43 21.89 9.21 -20.38
C LEU A 43 22.61 8.81 -19.08
N SER A 44 23.90 9.09 -18.98
CA SER A 44 24.68 8.82 -17.75
C SER A 44 24.19 9.67 -16.59
N ASN A 45 23.92 10.95 -16.82
CA ASN A 45 23.39 11.88 -15.83
C ASN A 45 21.99 11.44 -15.36
N ALA A 46 21.11 11.10 -16.31
CA ALA A 46 19.76 10.61 -15.98
C ALA A 46 19.79 9.32 -15.15
N LYS A 47 20.68 8.38 -15.50
CA LYS A 47 20.86 7.15 -14.69
C LYS A 47 21.31 7.47 -13.26
N SER A 48 22.26 8.38 -13.09
CA SER A 48 22.73 8.81 -11.77
C SER A 48 21.60 9.43 -10.93
N GLN A 49 20.79 10.29 -11.53
CA GLN A 49 19.62 10.90 -10.88
C GLN A 49 18.58 9.86 -10.44
N VAL A 50 18.33 8.85 -11.28
CA VAL A 50 17.41 7.74 -10.93
C VAL A 50 17.94 6.93 -9.75
N ILE A 51 19.24 6.67 -9.69
CA ILE A 51 19.85 5.95 -8.56
C ILE A 51 19.68 6.77 -7.28
N GLN A 52 20.02 8.06 -7.30
CA GLN A 52 19.86 8.95 -6.14
C GLN A 52 18.41 9.04 -5.68
N ALA A 53 17.45 9.20 -6.59
CA ALA A 53 16.04 9.24 -6.25
C ALA A 53 15.53 7.93 -5.62
N LYS A 54 16.03 6.78 -6.06
CA LYS A 54 15.73 5.48 -5.44
C LYS A 54 16.29 5.40 -4.02
N GLU A 55 17.54 5.78 -3.82
CA GLU A 55 18.15 5.76 -2.48
C GLU A 55 17.44 6.70 -1.50
N GLU A 56 17.02 7.88 -1.96
CA GLU A 56 16.23 8.82 -1.15
C GLU A 56 14.86 8.24 -0.81
N LYS A 57 14.19 7.63 -1.77
CA LYS A 57 12.91 6.95 -1.55
C LYS A 57 13.06 5.84 -0.51
N ASP A 58 14.07 4.97 -0.63
CA ASP A 58 14.30 3.86 0.29
C ASP A 58 14.60 4.37 1.72
N LYS A 59 15.38 5.44 1.85
CA LYS A 59 15.62 6.12 3.15
C LYS A 59 14.34 6.66 3.76
N LEU A 60 13.49 7.30 2.95
CA LEU A 60 12.19 7.80 3.39
C LEU A 60 11.27 6.65 3.82
N GLU A 61 11.19 5.59 3.04
CA GLU A 61 10.39 4.40 3.39
C GLU A 61 10.84 3.76 4.70
N GLN A 62 12.15 3.63 4.92
CA GLN A 62 12.68 3.14 6.20
C GLN A 62 12.34 4.07 7.36
N LYS A 63 12.48 5.38 7.17
CA LYS A 63 12.15 6.39 8.19
C LYS A 63 10.68 6.36 8.57
N TYR A 64 9.78 6.18 7.59
CA TYR A 64 8.33 6.21 7.82
C TYR A 64 7.72 4.84 8.09
N ALA A 65 8.47 3.74 7.89
CA ALA A 65 7.98 2.38 8.16
C ALA A 65 7.32 2.22 9.55
N PRO A 66 7.87 2.78 10.66
CA PRO A 66 7.24 2.69 11.97
C PRO A 66 5.88 3.39 12.07
N TYR A 67 5.64 4.39 11.22
CA TYR A 67 4.41 5.19 11.25
C TYR A 67 3.28 4.64 10.35
N LYS A 68 3.58 3.69 9.46
CA LYS A 68 2.57 3.09 8.56
C LYS A 68 1.38 2.46 9.31
N LYS A 69 1.65 1.85 10.47
CA LYS A 69 0.58 1.29 11.31
C LYS A 69 -0.32 2.38 11.89
N LEU A 70 0.23 3.52 12.29
CA LEU A 70 -0.53 4.66 12.81
C LEU A 70 -1.38 5.30 11.73
N GLU A 71 -0.81 5.48 10.53
CA GLU A 71 -1.53 5.97 9.36
C GLU A 71 -2.72 5.07 9.06
N LYS A 72 -2.47 3.75 8.96
CA LYS A 72 -3.52 2.76 8.70
C LYS A 72 -4.61 2.74 9.75
N LEU A 73 -4.23 2.84 11.03
CA LEU A 73 -5.19 2.94 12.13
C LEU A 73 -6.11 4.15 11.96
N TYR A 74 -5.53 5.31 11.63
CA TYR A 74 -6.30 6.54 11.50
C TYR A 74 -7.19 6.54 10.25
N GLU A 75 -6.72 6.00 9.13
CA GLU A 75 -7.53 5.81 7.92
C GLU A 75 -8.78 4.97 8.23
N VAL A 76 -8.61 3.79 8.86
CA VAL A 76 -9.72 2.90 9.20
C VAL A 76 -10.67 3.58 10.19
N PHE A 77 -10.14 4.33 11.15
CA PHE A 77 -10.99 5.12 12.07
C PHE A 77 -11.85 6.14 11.31
N LEU A 78 -11.27 6.89 10.37
CA LEU A 78 -12.01 7.88 9.59
C LEU A 78 -13.16 7.26 8.80
N GLU A 79 -13.00 6.04 8.31
CA GLU A 79 -14.04 5.33 7.56
C GLU A 79 -15.25 4.94 8.43
N VAL A 80 -15.03 4.68 9.73
CA VAL A 80 -16.07 4.21 10.64
C VAL A 80 -16.46 5.21 11.74
N LYS A 81 -15.80 6.36 11.82
CA LYS A 81 -16.05 7.34 12.89
C LYS A 81 -17.52 7.73 13.04
N GLY A 82 -18.25 7.84 11.94
CA GLY A 82 -19.68 8.14 11.96
C GLY A 82 -20.57 7.04 12.56
N CYS A 83 -20.04 5.83 12.74
CA CYS A 83 -20.71 4.72 13.41
C CYS A 83 -20.34 4.61 14.88
N LEU A 84 -19.26 5.27 15.32
CA LEU A 84 -18.78 5.21 16.69
C LEU A 84 -19.51 6.24 17.54
N GLY A 85 -20.31 5.80 18.50
CA GLY A 85 -21.02 6.68 19.46
C GLY A 85 -20.12 7.15 20.62
N PHE A 86 -18.82 7.31 20.42
CA PHE A 86 -17.88 7.70 21.49
C PHE A 86 -17.72 9.21 21.58
N VAL A 87 -17.68 9.73 22.80
CA VAL A 87 -17.56 11.17 23.07
C VAL A 87 -16.28 11.80 22.49
N PHE A 88 -15.22 10.99 22.36
CA PHE A 88 -13.94 11.49 21.87
C PHE A 88 -13.85 11.64 20.35
N VAL A 89 -14.77 11.04 19.58
CA VAL A 89 -14.69 10.96 18.10
C VAL A 89 -14.51 12.33 17.45
N GLU A 90 -15.26 13.33 17.90
CA GLU A 90 -15.18 14.69 17.36
C GLU A 90 -13.88 15.42 17.69
N LYS A 91 -13.16 14.97 18.73
CA LYS A 91 -11.90 15.57 19.19
C LYS A 91 -10.67 14.79 18.73
N THR A 92 -10.86 13.73 17.96
CA THR A 92 -9.77 12.87 17.47
C THR A 92 -9.28 13.38 16.13
N HIS A 93 -8.08 13.95 16.11
CA HIS A 93 -7.47 14.53 14.92
C HIS A 93 -6.22 13.77 14.44
N SER A 94 -5.80 12.76 15.18
CA SER A 94 -4.64 11.91 14.85
C SER A 94 -4.81 10.49 15.39
N ALA A 95 -3.97 9.56 14.89
CA ALA A 95 -3.89 8.21 15.43
C ALA A 95 -3.50 8.20 16.92
N MET A 96 -2.65 9.12 17.32
CA MET A 96 -2.22 9.22 18.72
C MET A 96 -3.35 9.67 19.64
N ASP A 97 -4.19 10.63 19.21
CA ASP A 97 -5.38 11.04 19.97
C ASP A 97 -6.34 9.87 20.15
N LEU A 98 -6.55 9.09 19.09
CA LEU A 98 -7.38 7.89 19.12
C LEU A 98 -6.85 6.86 20.13
N ILE A 99 -5.56 6.54 20.05
CA ILE A 99 -4.92 5.58 20.95
C ILE A 99 -5.02 6.09 22.40
N ALA A 100 -4.67 7.35 22.65
CA ALA A 100 -4.74 7.94 24.00
C ALA A 100 -6.16 7.88 24.56
N SER A 101 -7.17 8.18 23.76
CA SER A 101 -8.57 8.12 24.15
C SER A 101 -9.02 6.70 24.49
N VAL A 102 -8.66 5.73 23.67
CA VAL A 102 -9.00 4.31 23.94
C VAL A 102 -8.24 3.79 25.17
N LEU A 103 -6.98 4.16 25.36
CA LEU A 103 -6.20 3.74 26.51
C LEU A 103 -6.66 4.37 27.84
N SER A 104 -7.37 5.50 27.79
CA SER A 104 -7.94 6.13 29.00
C SER A 104 -8.99 5.25 29.70
N ASP A 105 -9.73 4.44 28.95
CA ASP A 105 -10.65 3.40 29.44
C ASP A 105 -10.72 2.24 28.45
N SER A 106 -9.64 1.48 28.38
CA SER A 106 -9.48 0.38 27.42
C SER A 106 -10.59 -0.66 27.54
N LYS A 107 -11.07 -0.93 28.74
CA LYS A 107 -12.14 -1.89 28.95
C LYS A 107 -13.43 -1.45 28.25
N TYR A 108 -13.88 -0.26 28.55
CA TYR A 108 -15.11 0.28 28.00
C TYR A 108 -15.07 0.39 26.47
N TYR A 109 -13.98 0.96 25.95
CA TYR A 109 -13.90 1.21 24.50
C TYR A 109 -13.70 -0.05 23.68
N LEU A 110 -12.87 -1.00 24.13
CA LEU A 110 -12.70 -2.28 23.43
C LEU A 110 -13.96 -3.13 23.49
N GLU A 111 -14.64 -3.20 24.64
CA GLU A 111 -15.91 -3.92 24.77
C GLU A 111 -16.98 -3.31 23.86
N SER A 112 -17.13 -1.99 23.87
CA SER A 112 -18.10 -1.29 23.05
C SER A 112 -17.83 -1.48 21.56
N LEU A 113 -16.55 -1.43 21.14
CA LEU A 113 -16.15 -1.65 19.77
C LEU A 113 -16.36 -3.11 19.33
N TYR A 114 -16.03 -4.08 20.19
CA TYR A 114 -16.30 -5.49 19.95
C TYR A 114 -17.80 -5.74 19.76
N ASN A 115 -18.65 -5.24 20.67
CA ASN A 115 -20.09 -5.39 20.58
C ASN A 115 -20.66 -4.80 19.29
N LYS A 116 -20.14 -3.63 18.92
CA LYS A 116 -20.57 -2.97 17.69
C LYS A 116 -20.14 -3.73 16.43
N ALA A 117 -18.90 -4.18 16.37
CA ALA A 117 -18.40 -5.00 15.25
C ALA A 117 -19.15 -6.33 15.14
N SER A 118 -19.60 -6.91 16.28
CA SER A 118 -20.36 -8.17 16.31
C SER A 118 -21.81 -8.05 15.83
N GLN A 119 -22.35 -6.84 15.76
CA GLN A 119 -23.75 -6.58 15.39
C GLN A 119 -23.89 -5.98 13.99
N GLU A 120 -22.80 -5.49 13.41
CA GLU A 120 -22.82 -4.83 12.12
C GLU A 120 -22.57 -5.85 11.00
N LEU A 121 -23.54 -6.06 10.13
CA LEU A 121 -23.55 -7.08 9.06
C LEU A 121 -23.08 -6.56 7.69
N SER A 122 -22.59 -5.33 7.64
CA SER A 122 -22.17 -4.69 6.39
C SER A 122 -20.65 -4.60 6.26
N ASP A 123 -20.19 -4.02 5.16
CA ASP A 123 -18.77 -3.63 4.97
C ASP A 123 -18.22 -2.81 6.15
N LYS A 124 -19.10 -2.10 6.86
CA LYS A 124 -18.75 -1.37 8.08
C LYS A 124 -18.35 -2.32 9.21
N GLY A 125 -18.95 -3.50 9.31
CA GLY A 125 -18.58 -4.53 10.28
C GLY A 125 -17.14 -5.00 10.08
N GLU A 126 -16.71 -5.23 8.85
CA GLU A 126 -15.32 -5.59 8.54
C GLU A 126 -14.34 -4.48 8.91
N LYS A 127 -14.71 -3.23 8.67
CA LYS A 127 -13.89 -2.07 9.04
C LYS A 127 -13.84 -1.85 10.56
N LEU A 128 -14.94 -2.08 11.27
CA LEU A 128 -14.97 -2.05 12.73
C LEU A 128 -14.11 -3.14 13.34
N THR A 129 -14.15 -4.35 12.78
CA THR A 129 -13.27 -5.46 13.17
C THR A 129 -11.79 -5.08 12.98
N LYS A 130 -11.47 -4.52 11.83
CA LYS A 130 -10.11 -4.07 11.53
C LYS A 130 -9.65 -2.95 12.47
N LEU A 131 -10.53 -2.01 12.80
CA LEU A 131 -10.23 -0.97 13.78
C LEU A 131 -9.97 -1.58 15.16
N PHE A 132 -10.78 -2.54 15.58
CA PHE A 132 -10.60 -3.26 16.84
C PHE A 132 -9.23 -3.96 16.89
N ASP A 133 -8.86 -4.71 15.85
CA ASP A 133 -7.59 -5.43 15.78
C ASP A 133 -6.39 -4.49 15.88
N LEU A 134 -6.43 -3.37 15.14
CA LEU A 134 -5.38 -2.38 15.16
C LEU A 134 -5.23 -1.70 16.53
N LEU A 135 -6.35 -1.37 17.20
CA LEU A 135 -6.33 -0.74 18.52
C LEU A 135 -5.88 -1.73 19.60
N PHE A 136 -6.29 -2.99 19.50
CA PHE A 136 -5.93 -4.03 20.48
C PHE A 136 -4.40 -4.22 20.57
N GLU A 137 -3.67 -4.03 19.47
CA GLU A 137 -2.20 -4.11 19.46
C GLU A 137 -1.51 -3.06 20.38
N TYR A 138 -2.18 -1.93 20.65
CA TYR A 138 -1.65 -0.86 21.51
C TYR A 138 -1.99 -1.06 22.98
N VAL A 139 -2.96 -1.91 23.30
CA VAL A 139 -3.32 -2.21 24.69
C VAL A 139 -2.28 -3.17 25.29
N LYS A 140 -1.49 -2.65 26.19
CA LYS A 140 -0.40 -3.39 26.88
C LYS A 140 -0.76 -3.81 28.31
N ASP A 141 -2.04 -3.68 28.70
CA ASP A 141 -2.53 -4.16 30.00
C ASP A 141 -2.68 -5.68 29.97
N ASN A 142 -2.00 -6.38 30.89
CA ASN A 142 -2.01 -7.86 31.02
C ASN A 142 -3.38 -8.44 31.41
N LYS A 143 -4.36 -7.59 31.71
CA LYS A 143 -5.74 -8.04 31.88
C LYS A 143 -6.40 -8.44 30.56
N PHE A 144 -5.88 -7.95 29.42
CA PHE A 144 -6.38 -8.29 28.12
C PHE A 144 -5.51 -9.37 27.49
N GLU A 145 -6.13 -10.50 27.16
CA GLU A 145 -5.47 -11.60 26.47
C GLU A 145 -6.27 -11.99 25.23
N ARG A 146 -5.64 -11.92 24.07
CA ARG A 146 -6.24 -12.30 22.79
C ARG A 146 -6.44 -13.81 22.75
N LEU A 147 -7.63 -14.27 22.33
CA LEU A 147 -7.86 -15.68 22.09
C LEU A 147 -7.07 -16.16 20.88
N LYS A 148 -6.78 -17.44 20.84
CA LYS A 148 -6.19 -18.07 19.66
C LYS A 148 -7.23 -18.13 18.54
N GLU A 149 -6.78 -17.96 17.31
CA GLU A 149 -7.65 -18.12 16.15
C GLU A 149 -8.12 -19.57 16.05
N PRO A 150 -9.44 -19.82 16.01
CA PRO A 150 -9.96 -21.19 15.91
C PRO A 150 -9.70 -21.75 14.50
N SER A 151 -9.31 -23.02 14.44
CA SER A 151 -9.16 -23.76 13.18
C SER A 151 -10.45 -24.44 12.74
N VAL A 152 -11.36 -24.68 13.69
CA VAL A 152 -12.68 -25.28 13.49
C VAL A 152 -13.68 -24.58 14.40
N TYR A 153 -14.96 -24.64 14.03
CA TYR A 153 -16.02 -24.13 14.89
C TYR A 153 -16.17 -25.04 16.13
N ASP A 154 -16.22 -24.42 17.27
CA ASP A 154 -16.55 -25.06 18.54
C ASP A 154 -17.55 -24.23 19.37
N SER A 155 -18.01 -24.75 20.51
CA SER A 155 -18.98 -24.06 21.37
C SER A 155 -18.46 -22.75 21.99
N THR A 156 -17.17 -22.50 21.94
CA THR A 156 -16.55 -21.25 22.44
C THR A 156 -16.61 -20.10 21.42
N CYS A 157 -16.95 -20.41 20.17
CA CYS A 157 -17.12 -19.42 19.12
C CYS A 157 -18.53 -18.84 19.15
N LYS A 158 -18.64 -17.52 19.05
CA LYS A 158 -19.91 -16.82 18.85
C LYS A 158 -20.26 -16.80 17.37
N ARG A 159 -21.46 -17.21 17.01
CA ARG A 159 -21.95 -17.16 15.62
C ARG A 159 -22.31 -15.74 15.25
N LEU A 160 -21.92 -15.32 14.07
CA LEU A 160 -22.24 -13.98 13.56
C LEU A 160 -23.73 -13.87 13.20
N TYR A 161 -24.25 -14.92 12.56
CA TYR A 161 -25.67 -14.98 12.16
C TYR A 161 -26.32 -16.18 12.85
N PRO A 162 -27.29 -15.94 13.75
CA PRO A 162 -27.98 -17.02 14.44
C PRO A 162 -28.74 -17.99 13.52
N GLU A 163 -29.25 -17.47 12.40
CA GLU A 163 -29.99 -18.21 11.37
C GLU A 163 -29.08 -18.93 10.37
N GLN A 164 -27.79 -18.71 10.41
CA GLN A 164 -26.86 -19.43 9.53
C GLN A 164 -26.94 -20.93 9.74
N ASN A 165 -26.80 -21.63 8.63
CA ASN A 165 -26.82 -23.07 8.59
C ASN A 165 -25.83 -23.66 9.61
N THR A 166 -26.27 -24.69 10.28
CA THR A 166 -25.53 -25.44 11.27
C THR A 166 -24.46 -26.37 10.69
N SER A 167 -23.93 -26.08 9.49
CA SER A 167 -22.77 -26.83 9.02
C SER A 167 -21.66 -26.61 10.04
N ASN A 168 -21.10 -27.68 10.60
CA ASN A 168 -20.00 -27.62 11.56
C ASN A 168 -18.70 -27.12 10.91
N LYS A 169 -18.78 -26.56 9.69
CA LYS A 169 -17.63 -26.10 8.92
C LYS A 169 -17.59 -24.57 8.92
N MET A 170 -16.64 -24.04 9.67
CA MET A 170 -16.33 -22.62 9.68
C MET A 170 -15.83 -22.16 8.32
N GLN A 171 -16.38 -21.06 7.80
CA GLN A 171 -15.95 -20.44 6.54
C GLN A 171 -14.79 -19.47 6.78
N ARG A 172 -14.95 -18.58 7.76
CA ARG A 172 -13.90 -17.62 8.14
C ARG A 172 -14.06 -17.16 9.59
N VAL A 173 -12.96 -16.68 10.16
CA VAL A 173 -12.99 -15.90 11.40
C VAL A 173 -13.31 -14.45 11.04
N VAL A 174 -14.30 -13.87 11.69
CA VAL A 174 -14.71 -12.47 11.50
C VAL A 174 -13.99 -11.57 12.48
N LEU A 175 -14.02 -11.94 13.78
CA LEU A 175 -13.40 -11.16 14.85
C LEU A 175 -12.84 -12.11 15.90
N ILE A 176 -11.53 -12.10 16.11
CA ILE A 176 -10.90 -12.87 17.16
C ILE A 176 -11.27 -12.27 18.51
N GLY A 177 -11.78 -13.11 19.40
CA GLY A 177 -12.17 -12.71 20.75
C GLY A 177 -11.00 -12.43 21.69
N TYR A 178 -11.32 -12.10 22.92
CA TYR A 178 -10.33 -11.85 23.97
C TYR A 178 -10.92 -12.15 25.35
N THR A 179 -10.06 -12.29 26.35
CA THR A 179 -10.46 -12.34 27.77
C THR A 179 -10.06 -11.04 28.46
N TYR A 180 -10.82 -10.65 29.46
CA TYR A 180 -10.50 -9.54 30.34
C TYR A 180 -10.42 -10.03 31.79
N ASP A 181 -9.30 -9.78 32.46
CA ASP A 181 -8.99 -10.14 33.85
C ASP A 181 -9.19 -11.65 34.13
N LYS A 182 -9.05 -12.49 33.08
CA LYS A 182 -9.30 -13.95 33.11
C LYS A 182 -10.70 -14.33 33.60
N LYS A 183 -11.62 -13.38 33.70
CA LYS A 183 -12.99 -13.59 34.21
C LYS A 183 -14.05 -13.45 33.14
N THR A 184 -13.90 -12.49 32.27
CA THR A 184 -14.87 -12.24 31.22
C THR A 184 -14.28 -12.66 29.88
N THR A 185 -15.04 -13.45 29.12
CA THR A 185 -14.63 -13.91 27.78
C THR A 185 -15.54 -13.30 26.73
N TYR A 186 -14.93 -12.63 25.76
CA TYR A 186 -15.56 -12.16 24.52
C TYR A 186 -15.16 -13.14 23.44
N TYR A 187 -16.10 -13.96 23.02
CA TYR A 187 -15.84 -15.11 22.14
C TYR A 187 -15.47 -14.67 20.73
N THR A 188 -14.69 -15.50 20.07
CA THR A 188 -14.40 -15.34 18.65
C THR A 188 -15.67 -15.41 17.82
N ILE A 189 -15.87 -14.49 16.90
CA ILE A 189 -17.01 -14.44 16.00
C ILE A 189 -16.59 -15.04 14.67
N VAL A 190 -17.35 -16.01 14.22
CA VAL A 190 -17.09 -16.77 13.00
C VAL A 190 -18.27 -16.70 12.05
N ASP A 191 -17.96 -16.77 10.78
CA ASP A 191 -18.93 -16.95 9.70
C ASP A 191 -18.98 -18.44 9.34
N MET A 192 -20.16 -19.03 9.45
CA MET A 192 -20.40 -20.44 9.15
C MET A 192 -20.90 -20.67 7.72
N GLY A 193 -21.08 -19.61 6.95
CA GLY A 193 -21.71 -19.68 5.64
C GLY A 193 -23.22 -19.88 5.71
N SER A 194 -23.87 -19.66 4.62
CA SER A 194 -25.30 -19.91 4.42
C SER A 194 -25.56 -21.27 3.76
#